data_ed5858b90d108bd09a558ba90be9d1ed
#
_entry.id   ed5858b90d108bd09a558ba90be9d1ed
#
_cell.length_a   1.000
_cell.length_b   1.000
_cell.length_c   1.000
_cell.angle_alpha   90.00
_cell.angle_beta   90.00
_cell.angle_gamma   90.00
#
_symmetry.space_group_name_H-M   'P 1'
#
loop_
_entity.id
_entity.type
_entity.pdbx_description
1 polymer ?
#
loop_
_entity_poly.entity_id
_entity_poly.type
_entity_poly.pdbx_seq_one_letter_code
_entity_poly.pdbx_strand_id
1 'polypeptide(L)'
;MRKEDLTLLVSGILLVLTAMVLIVLEPRVSSLFPQGRQPALSSQLLTDPFLQYPTADSVRVVWFTEFAGQDHRVTWGQPGQAAAAAPANLPNQAMAVTTQLSRTREDEKSNLSHPDFQDLKLAVPRPIWRHEAVVGGLPPGQRLPYRVASRQEDGTLVESRTFTLAAAPQPGQPLKVLLTSDHQTMPMTATNLQKVEETIDRVDAVFLAGDLVNIPDRASEWFDDSRGNAFFPCLQGRADYALERNGRTLRYQGGELIQHAPLFPALGNHEVMGRFSTTAPLNQQFGDAIPRVEAVRQYNAQAELFNPSGDEALRRQWIINNSFNSDTYEEIFSLPLSQVPNPDRPEDTSRYYAITLGDIRLVSLYVTQIWRPFALGPGARGRYREREADLNLPQNWGHGQHIFEPIERGSLQYQWLQQELASDDFRTAKYKVVMFHHPPHTLGDNVVPPFTNPVVQYDRWDDGRLKAVRYEYPLTDDYIARDLVPLLEQAGVDLVFYGHSHLWNRFESPSGTHYLETSNVGNTYWAYWKDKVRPVPPAAATEVLGGFTPDYYIPQGDPNGLEPVVPSLAPLQDDNGQPLPYIASNDITVFSILDTGNGTISSYYFDTRLPGSEVVKFDEFRLGGG
;
A
#
# COMPACT_ATOMS: atom_id res chain seq x y z
N MET A 1 21.07 50.43 -8.43
CA MET A 1 21.01 48.97 -8.29
C MET A 1 22.41 48.41 -8.40
N ARG A 2 22.86 47.64 -7.42
CA ARG A 2 24.17 46.97 -7.46
C ARG A 2 24.12 45.80 -8.45
N LYS A 3 25.27 45.42 -9.01
CA LYS A 3 25.34 44.30 -9.98
C LYS A 3 24.73 42.98 -9.45
N GLU A 4 24.80 42.78 -8.13
CA GLU A 4 24.22 41.63 -7.43
C GLU A 4 22.68 41.64 -7.41
N ASP A 5 22.06 42.83 -7.30
CA ASP A 5 20.60 43.00 -7.36
C ASP A 5 20.03 42.67 -8.75
N LEU A 6 20.81 42.99 -9.80
CA LEU A 6 20.43 42.70 -11.17
C LEU A 6 20.53 41.20 -11.49
N THR A 7 21.53 40.50 -10.93
CA THR A 7 21.71 39.06 -11.11
C THR A 7 20.60 38.26 -10.44
N LEU A 8 20.19 38.65 -9.23
CA LEU A 8 19.05 38.06 -8.51
C LEU A 8 17.71 38.30 -9.24
N LEU A 9 17.52 39.51 -9.79
CA LEU A 9 16.33 39.84 -10.56
C LEU A 9 16.25 39.03 -11.88
N VAL A 10 17.36 38.89 -12.60
CA VAL A 10 17.44 38.14 -13.86
C VAL A 10 17.28 36.64 -13.59
N SER A 11 17.87 36.09 -12.54
CA SER A 11 17.69 34.69 -12.16
C SER A 11 16.25 34.38 -11.72
N GLY A 12 15.61 35.30 -10.98
CA GLY A 12 14.19 35.17 -10.61
C GLY A 12 13.27 35.24 -11.81
N ILE A 13 13.51 36.15 -12.76
CA ILE A 13 12.72 36.26 -14.00
C ILE A 13 12.91 35.04 -14.91
N LEU A 14 14.11 34.47 -14.98
CA LEU A 14 14.37 33.26 -15.77
C LEU A 14 13.66 32.03 -15.19
N LEU A 15 13.63 31.88 -13.87
CA LEU A 15 12.89 30.81 -13.16
C LEU A 15 11.37 30.96 -13.36
N VAL A 16 10.85 32.19 -13.30
CA VAL A 16 9.42 32.47 -13.52
C VAL A 16 9.03 32.23 -14.98
N LEU A 17 9.87 32.61 -15.95
CA LEU A 17 9.63 32.34 -17.36
C LEU A 17 9.68 30.84 -17.68
N THR A 18 10.57 30.08 -17.04
CA THR A 18 10.62 28.63 -17.19
C THR A 18 9.37 27.97 -16.60
N ALA A 19 8.90 28.43 -15.43
CA ALA A 19 7.67 27.95 -14.81
C ALA A 19 6.41 28.32 -15.64
N MET A 20 6.34 29.57 -16.18
CA MET A 20 5.23 29.97 -17.05
C MET A 20 5.18 29.20 -18.36
N VAL A 21 6.33 28.90 -18.96
CA VAL A 21 6.39 28.06 -20.17
C VAL A 21 5.89 26.65 -19.90
N LEU A 22 6.16 26.10 -18.72
CA LEU A 22 5.67 24.77 -18.33
C LEU A 22 4.15 24.78 -18.06
N ILE A 23 3.61 25.82 -17.42
CA ILE A 23 2.17 25.91 -17.08
C ILE A 23 1.29 26.20 -18.31
N VAL A 24 1.78 26.99 -19.28
CA VAL A 24 1.03 27.31 -20.51
C VAL A 24 1.09 26.17 -21.54
N LEU A 25 2.02 25.24 -21.41
CA LEU A 25 2.21 24.15 -22.36
C LEU A 25 1.49 22.84 -21.98
N GLU A 26 0.97 22.69 -20.75
CA GLU A 26 0.31 21.43 -20.35
C GLU A 26 -0.91 21.03 -21.21
N PRO A 27 -1.78 21.93 -21.71
CA PRO A 27 -2.81 21.51 -22.67
C PRO A 27 -2.30 21.24 -24.08
N ARG A 28 -1.01 21.56 -24.40
CA ARG A 28 -0.40 21.38 -25.73
C ARG A 28 0.77 20.40 -25.72
N VAL A 29 1.14 19.84 -24.59
CA VAL A 29 2.27 18.88 -24.49
C VAL A 29 1.96 17.56 -25.19
N SER A 30 0.68 17.21 -25.37
CA SER A 30 0.30 16.05 -26.20
C SER A 30 0.70 16.18 -27.69
N SER A 31 1.11 17.36 -28.14
CA SER A 31 1.54 17.60 -29.53
C SER A 31 3.04 17.85 -29.71
N LEU A 32 3.84 17.87 -28.64
CA LEU A 32 5.28 18.15 -28.66
C LEU A 32 6.17 16.92 -28.46
N PHE A 33 5.57 15.75 -28.24
CA PHE A 33 6.35 14.53 -28.36
C PHE A 33 6.61 14.28 -29.85
N PRO A 34 7.85 13.99 -30.25
CA PRO A 34 8.07 13.48 -31.60
C PRO A 34 7.14 12.28 -31.76
N GLN A 35 6.45 12.17 -32.89
CA GLN A 35 5.76 10.94 -33.29
C GLN A 35 6.83 9.86 -33.51
N GLY A 36 7.48 9.49 -32.43
CA GLY A 36 8.35 8.34 -32.30
C GLY A 36 7.47 7.13 -32.12
N ARG A 37 7.69 6.13 -32.92
CA ARG A 37 7.13 4.79 -32.95
C ARG A 37 6.18 4.51 -31.79
N GLN A 38 4.88 4.32 -32.10
CA GLN A 38 4.00 3.69 -31.13
C GLN A 38 4.70 2.40 -30.65
N PRO A 39 4.78 2.17 -29.33
CA PRO A 39 5.36 0.94 -28.80
C PRO A 39 4.71 -0.25 -29.52
N ALA A 40 5.47 -1.29 -29.80
CA ALA A 40 4.92 -2.52 -30.35
C ALA A 40 3.87 -3.03 -29.35
N LEU A 41 2.59 -2.94 -29.70
CA LEU A 41 1.47 -3.29 -28.84
C LEU A 41 1.63 -4.74 -28.39
N SER A 42 1.51 -4.98 -27.07
CA SER A 42 1.50 -6.32 -26.52
C SER A 42 0.36 -7.12 -27.18
N SER A 43 0.67 -8.31 -27.66
CA SER A 43 -0.34 -9.24 -28.19
C SER A 43 -1.15 -9.93 -27.09
N GLN A 44 -0.99 -9.52 -25.82
CA GLN A 44 -1.60 -10.13 -24.64
C GLN A 44 -2.19 -9.06 -23.73
N LEU A 45 -3.10 -9.49 -22.84
CA LEU A 45 -3.50 -8.67 -21.70
C LEU A 45 -2.29 -8.46 -20.78
N LEU A 46 -2.15 -7.27 -20.23
CA LEU A 46 -1.08 -6.95 -19.28
C LEU A 46 -1.28 -7.71 -17.96
N THR A 47 -2.54 -7.89 -17.55
CA THR A 47 -2.92 -8.76 -16.42
C THR A 47 -4.03 -9.73 -16.81
N ASP A 48 -4.15 -10.86 -16.11
CA ASP A 48 -5.42 -11.57 -16.04
C ASP A 48 -6.48 -10.67 -15.35
N PRO A 49 -7.78 -10.91 -15.55
CA PRO A 49 -8.81 -10.19 -14.81
C PRO A 49 -8.76 -10.53 -13.33
N PHE A 50 -9.13 -9.59 -12.48
CA PHE A 50 -9.29 -9.80 -11.05
C PHE A 50 -10.61 -9.23 -10.54
N LEU A 51 -11.06 -9.74 -9.39
CA LEU A 51 -12.37 -9.43 -8.83
C LEU A 51 -12.25 -8.36 -7.74
N GLN A 52 -13.21 -7.43 -7.73
CA GLN A 52 -13.34 -6.41 -6.72
C GLN A 52 -14.81 -6.09 -6.39
N TYR A 53 -15.03 -5.50 -5.24
CA TYR A 53 -16.28 -4.92 -4.78
C TYR A 53 -17.52 -5.78 -5.12
N PRO A 54 -17.62 -7.00 -4.56
CA PRO A 54 -18.83 -7.81 -4.73
C PRO A 54 -19.99 -7.18 -3.96
N THR A 55 -21.19 -7.28 -4.55
CA THR A 55 -22.46 -6.92 -3.92
C THR A 55 -23.36 -8.16 -3.82
N ALA A 56 -24.57 -8.01 -3.32
CA ALA A 56 -25.52 -9.14 -3.18
C ALA A 56 -25.79 -9.88 -4.49
N ASP A 57 -25.66 -9.23 -5.66
CA ASP A 57 -25.98 -9.75 -6.98
C ASP A 57 -24.99 -9.36 -8.07
N SER A 58 -23.86 -8.76 -7.73
CA SER A 58 -22.87 -8.32 -8.70
C SER A 58 -21.43 -8.43 -8.19
N VAL A 59 -20.46 -8.32 -9.13
CA VAL A 59 -19.04 -8.17 -8.84
C VAL A 59 -18.40 -7.32 -9.93
N ARG A 60 -17.37 -6.54 -9.59
CA ARG A 60 -16.55 -5.81 -10.55
C ARG A 60 -15.43 -6.71 -11.05
N VAL A 61 -15.19 -6.69 -12.34
CA VAL A 61 -14.10 -7.40 -13.03
C VAL A 61 -13.19 -6.36 -13.63
N VAL A 62 -11.92 -6.35 -13.24
CA VAL A 62 -10.92 -5.36 -13.64
C VAL A 62 -9.75 -6.06 -14.33
N TRP A 63 -9.20 -5.46 -15.39
CA TRP A 63 -7.97 -5.90 -16.05
C TRP A 63 -7.26 -4.74 -16.71
N PHE A 64 -6.01 -4.95 -17.14
CA PHE A 64 -5.16 -3.91 -17.71
C PHE A 64 -4.60 -4.30 -19.08
N THR A 65 -4.38 -3.27 -19.92
CA THR A 65 -3.70 -3.38 -21.23
C THR A 65 -2.75 -2.22 -21.42
N GLU A 66 -1.84 -2.34 -22.40
CA GLU A 66 -0.98 -1.24 -22.88
C GLU A 66 -1.57 -0.54 -24.11
N PHE A 67 -2.82 -0.77 -24.43
CA PHE A 67 -3.55 -0.17 -25.54
C PHE A 67 -4.93 0.31 -25.12
N ALA A 68 -5.38 1.43 -25.70
CA ALA A 68 -6.72 1.97 -25.44
C ALA A 68 -7.82 1.07 -26.01
N GLY A 69 -7.63 0.57 -27.22
CA GLY A 69 -8.53 -0.36 -27.90
C GLY A 69 -9.95 0.16 -28.10
N GLN A 70 -10.89 -0.74 -28.43
CA GLN A 70 -12.25 -0.35 -28.79
C GLN A 70 -13.36 -1.21 -28.15
N ASP A 71 -13.14 -2.48 -27.91
CA ASP A 71 -14.16 -3.46 -27.51
C ASP A 71 -13.61 -4.26 -26.33
N HIS A 72 -13.86 -3.76 -25.13
CA HIS A 72 -13.44 -4.39 -23.90
C HIS A 72 -14.67 -4.94 -23.19
N ARG A 73 -14.72 -6.25 -22.92
CA ARG A 73 -15.91 -6.90 -22.37
C ARG A 73 -15.58 -8.08 -21.47
N VAL A 74 -16.48 -8.33 -20.53
CA VAL A 74 -16.56 -9.58 -19.78
C VAL A 74 -17.67 -10.43 -20.38
N THR A 75 -17.44 -11.74 -20.51
CA THR A 75 -18.47 -12.73 -20.83
C THR A 75 -18.54 -13.75 -19.70
N TRP A 76 -19.77 -14.19 -19.33
CA TRP A 76 -19.93 -15.17 -18.25
C TRP A 76 -21.06 -16.17 -18.53
N GLY A 77 -21.00 -17.28 -17.80
CA GLY A 77 -21.91 -18.41 -17.92
C GLY A 77 -23.26 -18.21 -17.25
N GLN A 78 -24.05 -19.28 -17.29
CA GLN A 78 -25.36 -19.35 -16.62
C GLN A 78 -25.31 -20.28 -15.40
N PRO A 79 -26.27 -20.16 -14.47
CA PRO A 79 -26.42 -21.09 -13.35
C PRO A 79 -26.45 -22.56 -13.82
N GLY A 80 -25.69 -23.42 -13.11
CA GLY A 80 -25.56 -24.84 -13.47
C GLY A 80 -24.53 -25.16 -14.56
N GLN A 81 -23.90 -24.16 -15.18
CA GLN A 81 -22.79 -24.36 -16.11
C GLN A 81 -21.51 -24.67 -15.33
N ALA A 82 -20.93 -25.85 -15.59
CA ALA A 82 -19.72 -26.27 -14.86
C ALA A 82 -18.55 -25.33 -15.15
N ALA A 83 -17.89 -24.86 -14.09
CA ALA A 83 -16.70 -24.00 -14.17
C ALA A 83 -15.49 -24.74 -14.81
N ALA A 84 -15.44 -26.07 -14.69
CA ALA A 84 -14.33 -26.91 -15.12
C ALA A 84 -14.24 -27.17 -16.64
N ALA A 85 -15.30 -26.92 -17.42
CA ALA A 85 -15.23 -26.96 -18.87
C ALA A 85 -15.09 -25.52 -19.36
N ALA A 86 -14.02 -25.17 -20.08
CA ALA A 86 -13.97 -23.92 -20.82
C ALA A 86 -15.16 -23.92 -21.82
N PRO A 87 -16.31 -23.33 -21.46
CA PRO A 87 -17.49 -23.48 -22.29
C PRO A 87 -17.27 -22.64 -23.54
N ALA A 88 -17.44 -23.26 -24.69
CA ALA A 88 -17.33 -22.59 -25.97
C ALA A 88 -18.31 -21.42 -26.12
N ASN A 89 -19.33 -21.33 -25.26
CA ASN A 89 -20.29 -20.24 -25.25
C ASN A 89 -20.59 -19.74 -23.82
N LEU A 90 -20.28 -18.45 -23.57
CA LEU A 90 -20.68 -17.70 -22.39
C LEU A 90 -21.76 -16.69 -22.84
N PRO A 91 -23.05 -16.95 -22.55
CA PRO A 91 -24.16 -16.22 -23.18
C PRO A 91 -24.36 -14.79 -22.67
N ASN A 92 -23.81 -14.47 -21.50
CA ASN A 92 -23.95 -13.14 -20.90
C ASN A 92 -22.72 -12.29 -21.20
N GLN A 93 -22.90 -10.98 -21.33
CA GLN A 93 -21.80 -10.05 -21.54
C GLN A 93 -22.07 -8.68 -20.90
N ALA A 94 -20.99 -8.00 -20.51
CA ALA A 94 -20.99 -6.61 -20.08
C ALA A 94 -19.79 -5.88 -20.71
N MET A 95 -20.01 -4.65 -21.16
CA MET A 95 -18.96 -3.78 -21.67
C MET A 95 -18.22 -3.12 -20.51
N ALA A 96 -16.92 -2.96 -20.68
CA ALA A 96 -16.09 -2.26 -19.71
C ALA A 96 -16.07 -0.75 -19.96
N VAL A 97 -15.91 0.00 -18.87
CA VAL A 97 -15.43 1.38 -18.90
C VAL A 97 -13.92 1.34 -18.93
N THR A 98 -13.32 2.15 -19.80
CA THR A 98 -11.86 2.22 -19.99
C THR A 98 -11.35 3.57 -19.52
N THR A 99 -10.31 3.55 -18.67
CA THR A 99 -9.62 4.74 -18.17
C THR A 99 -8.11 4.55 -18.27
N GLN A 100 -7.37 5.61 -18.53
CA GLN A 100 -5.91 5.57 -18.50
C GLN A 100 -5.42 5.92 -17.10
N LEU A 101 -4.45 5.17 -16.56
CA LEU A 101 -3.77 5.53 -15.33
C LEU A 101 -2.94 6.79 -15.54
N SER A 102 -3.08 7.77 -14.63
CA SER A 102 -2.54 9.11 -14.83
C SER A 102 -1.06 9.27 -14.43
N ARG A 103 -0.55 8.36 -13.58
CA ARG A 103 0.75 8.52 -12.93
C ARG A 103 1.79 7.47 -13.32
N THR A 104 1.41 6.44 -14.06
CA THR A 104 2.30 5.32 -14.39
C THR A 104 3.47 5.74 -15.27
N ARG A 105 4.69 5.44 -14.81
CA ARG A 105 5.96 5.83 -15.43
C ARG A 105 7.00 4.72 -15.28
N GLU A 106 8.10 4.83 -16.02
CA GLU A 106 9.30 4.02 -15.85
C GLU A 106 10.54 4.93 -15.73
N ASP A 107 11.58 4.47 -15.05
CA ASP A 107 12.86 5.18 -14.91
C ASP A 107 14.06 4.24 -14.95
N GLU A 108 15.26 4.74 -14.69
CA GLU A 108 16.51 3.97 -14.68
C GLU A 108 16.53 2.78 -13.70
N LYS A 109 15.62 2.75 -12.73
CA LYS A 109 15.51 1.69 -11.73
C LYS A 109 14.40 0.67 -12.06
N SER A 110 13.69 0.88 -13.15
CA SER A 110 12.70 -0.06 -13.63
C SER A 110 13.37 -1.35 -14.12
N ASN A 111 12.92 -2.47 -13.62
CA ASN A 111 13.33 -3.78 -14.13
C ASN A 111 12.33 -4.20 -15.22
N LEU A 112 12.59 -3.79 -16.44
CA LEU A 112 11.69 -4.00 -17.57
C LEU A 112 12.46 -4.47 -18.81
N SER A 113 12.00 -5.54 -19.45
CA SER A 113 12.59 -6.08 -20.68
C SER A 113 11.94 -5.49 -21.94
N HIS A 114 11.33 -4.31 -21.85
CA HIS A 114 10.67 -3.64 -22.96
C HIS A 114 11.65 -2.75 -23.73
N PRO A 115 11.75 -2.86 -25.06
CA PRO A 115 12.77 -2.12 -25.85
C PRO A 115 12.62 -0.60 -25.77
N ASP A 116 11.41 -0.08 -25.58
CA ASP A 116 11.14 1.37 -25.52
C ASP A 116 11.52 2.01 -24.18
N PHE A 117 11.80 1.21 -23.14
CA PHE A 117 12.11 1.66 -21.79
C PHE A 117 13.53 1.28 -21.34
N GLN A 118 14.45 1.09 -22.28
CA GLN A 118 15.87 0.85 -21.98
C GLN A 118 16.64 2.15 -21.88
N ASP A 119 17.70 2.17 -21.06
CA ASP A 119 18.63 3.30 -20.88
C ASP A 119 17.96 4.63 -20.47
N LEU A 120 16.87 4.55 -19.72
CA LEU A 120 16.17 5.71 -19.21
C LEU A 120 17.04 6.47 -18.19
N LYS A 121 17.09 7.80 -18.33
CA LYS A 121 17.77 8.70 -17.38
C LYS A 121 16.80 9.46 -16.49
N LEU A 122 15.58 9.61 -16.96
CA LEU A 122 14.50 10.34 -16.28
C LEU A 122 13.25 9.46 -16.28
N ALA A 123 12.32 9.78 -15.39
CA ALA A 123 11.02 9.13 -15.39
C ALA A 123 10.22 9.51 -16.65
N VAL A 124 9.79 8.51 -17.41
CA VAL A 124 8.98 8.67 -18.63
C VAL A 124 7.60 8.04 -18.45
N PRO A 125 6.53 8.64 -18.99
CA PRO A 125 5.19 8.05 -18.93
C PRO A 125 5.15 6.68 -19.60
N ARG A 126 4.46 5.73 -18.97
CA ARG A 126 4.06 4.45 -19.55
C ARG A 126 2.53 4.36 -19.54
N PRO A 127 1.88 4.50 -20.70
CA PRO A 127 0.43 4.46 -20.79
C PRO A 127 -0.09 3.07 -20.44
N ILE A 128 -0.84 2.97 -19.36
CA ILE A 128 -1.55 1.76 -18.92
C ILE A 128 -3.04 2.08 -18.91
N TRP A 129 -3.83 1.19 -19.52
CA TRP A 129 -5.27 1.30 -19.63
C TRP A 129 -5.95 0.30 -18.71
N ARG A 130 -6.84 0.80 -17.87
CA ARG A 130 -7.64 0.04 -16.94
C ARG A 130 -9.04 -0.15 -17.53
N HIS A 131 -9.50 -1.39 -17.53
CA HIS A 131 -10.84 -1.76 -17.98
C HIS A 131 -11.62 -2.32 -16.79
N GLU A 132 -12.84 -1.85 -16.60
CA GLU A 132 -13.72 -2.31 -15.53
C GLU A 132 -15.12 -2.59 -16.06
N ALA A 133 -15.64 -3.78 -15.79
CA ALA A 133 -17.01 -4.12 -16.07
C ALA A 133 -17.74 -4.59 -14.80
N VAL A 134 -18.98 -4.15 -14.62
CA VAL A 134 -19.88 -4.66 -13.58
C VAL A 134 -20.63 -5.86 -14.14
N VAL A 135 -20.41 -7.02 -13.54
CA VAL A 135 -21.15 -8.26 -13.83
C VAL A 135 -22.28 -8.37 -12.82
N GLY A 136 -23.52 -8.17 -13.30
CA GLY A 136 -24.72 -8.17 -12.46
C GLY A 136 -25.64 -9.37 -12.72
N GLY A 137 -26.69 -9.48 -11.89
CA GLY A 137 -27.67 -10.57 -11.97
C GLY A 137 -27.09 -11.93 -11.54
N LEU A 138 -26.08 -11.92 -10.69
CA LEU A 138 -25.43 -13.13 -10.20
C LEU A 138 -26.30 -13.82 -9.14
N PRO A 139 -26.50 -15.13 -9.25
CA PRO A 139 -27.23 -15.88 -8.22
C PRO A 139 -26.39 -15.99 -6.94
N PRO A 140 -27.01 -15.82 -5.76
CA PRO A 140 -26.31 -15.96 -4.49
C PRO A 140 -25.67 -17.35 -4.33
N GLY A 141 -24.44 -17.39 -3.80
CA GLY A 141 -23.72 -18.62 -3.46
C GLY A 141 -23.28 -19.48 -4.65
N GLN A 142 -23.44 -19.00 -5.90
CA GLN A 142 -23.03 -19.74 -7.08
C GLN A 142 -21.82 -19.08 -7.76
N ARG A 143 -20.88 -19.92 -8.16
CA ARG A 143 -19.72 -19.49 -8.98
C ARG A 143 -20.02 -19.78 -10.45
N LEU A 144 -19.82 -18.77 -11.28
CA LEU A 144 -20.01 -18.86 -12.73
C LEU A 144 -18.66 -18.71 -13.45
N PRO A 145 -18.46 -19.44 -14.57
CA PRO A 145 -17.28 -19.23 -15.40
C PRO A 145 -17.34 -17.85 -16.07
N TYR A 146 -16.19 -17.18 -16.20
CA TYR A 146 -16.08 -15.92 -16.93
C TYR A 146 -14.72 -15.79 -17.62
N ARG A 147 -14.67 -14.91 -18.62
CA ARG A 147 -13.44 -14.44 -19.27
C ARG A 147 -13.61 -13.00 -19.73
N VAL A 148 -12.47 -12.34 -19.98
CA VAL A 148 -12.44 -11.00 -20.57
C VAL A 148 -11.86 -11.03 -21.98
N ALA A 149 -12.25 -10.06 -22.78
CA ALA A 149 -11.72 -9.83 -24.12
C ALA A 149 -11.49 -8.35 -24.34
N SER A 150 -10.39 -8.02 -25.02
CA SER A 150 -10.01 -6.65 -25.42
C SER A 150 -9.65 -6.65 -26.88
N ARG A 151 -10.14 -5.68 -27.65
CA ARG A 151 -9.81 -5.52 -29.07
C ARG A 151 -8.86 -4.34 -29.23
N GLN A 152 -7.71 -4.59 -29.83
CA GLN A 152 -6.72 -3.57 -30.18
C GLN A 152 -7.23 -2.65 -31.29
N GLU A 153 -6.54 -1.54 -31.50
CA GLU A 153 -6.86 -0.55 -32.55
C GLU A 153 -6.78 -1.14 -33.97
N ASP A 154 -5.90 -2.13 -34.19
CA ASP A 154 -5.75 -2.86 -35.46
C ASP A 154 -6.82 -3.95 -35.68
N GLY A 155 -7.73 -4.14 -34.72
CA GLY A 155 -8.79 -5.14 -34.73
C GLY A 155 -8.39 -6.50 -34.15
N THR A 156 -7.15 -6.70 -33.70
CA THR A 156 -6.71 -7.94 -33.03
C THR A 156 -7.47 -8.14 -31.73
N LEU A 157 -8.06 -9.32 -31.54
CA LEU A 157 -8.76 -9.70 -30.32
C LEU A 157 -7.80 -10.44 -29.38
N VAL A 158 -7.72 -9.97 -28.13
CA VAL A 158 -6.96 -10.60 -27.03
C VAL A 158 -7.95 -11.09 -25.97
N GLU A 159 -7.85 -12.34 -25.54
CA GLU A 159 -8.76 -12.94 -24.57
C GLU A 159 -7.98 -13.55 -23.40
N SER A 160 -8.57 -13.52 -22.20
CA SER A 160 -8.06 -14.26 -21.05
C SER A 160 -8.44 -15.75 -21.12
N ARG A 161 -7.82 -16.55 -20.26
CA ARG A 161 -8.34 -17.87 -19.89
C ARG A 161 -9.71 -17.71 -19.22
N THR A 162 -10.39 -18.84 -18.98
CA THR A 162 -11.65 -18.86 -18.23
C THR A 162 -11.36 -19.02 -16.74
N PHE A 163 -11.96 -18.15 -15.92
CA PHE A 163 -11.89 -18.12 -14.46
C PHE A 163 -13.29 -18.23 -13.86
N THR A 164 -13.45 -18.07 -12.55
CA THR A 164 -14.75 -18.10 -11.88
C THR A 164 -15.02 -16.85 -11.06
N LEU A 165 -16.25 -16.35 -11.10
CA LEU A 165 -16.72 -15.23 -10.28
C LEU A 165 -18.00 -15.61 -9.51
N ALA A 166 -18.28 -14.85 -8.46
CA ALA A 166 -19.51 -14.95 -7.67
C ALA A 166 -19.92 -13.57 -7.13
N ALA A 167 -21.18 -13.42 -6.78
CA ALA A 167 -21.65 -12.32 -5.94
C ALA A 167 -21.07 -12.41 -4.51
N ALA A 168 -21.31 -11.39 -3.68
CA ALA A 168 -20.91 -11.41 -2.27
C ALA A 168 -21.48 -12.66 -1.56
N PRO A 169 -20.68 -13.29 -0.69
CA PRO A 169 -21.13 -14.46 0.06
C PRO A 169 -22.30 -14.10 0.99
N GLN A 170 -23.18 -15.06 1.21
CA GLN A 170 -24.33 -14.90 2.11
C GLN A 170 -23.91 -15.11 3.57
N PRO A 171 -24.61 -14.49 4.55
CA PRO A 171 -24.42 -14.80 5.96
C PRO A 171 -24.53 -16.30 6.25
N GLY A 172 -23.63 -16.81 7.11
CA GLY A 172 -23.54 -18.25 7.45
C GLY A 172 -22.80 -19.11 6.41
N GLN A 173 -22.40 -18.57 5.29
CA GLN A 173 -21.56 -19.28 4.31
C GLN A 173 -20.12 -19.33 4.82
N PRO A 174 -19.50 -20.53 4.95
CA PRO A 174 -18.09 -20.65 5.33
C PRO A 174 -17.18 -20.02 4.28
N LEU A 175 -16.21 -19.22 4.75
CA LEU A 175 -15.24 -18.54 3.90
C LEU A 175 -13.81 -18.79 4.42
N LYS A 176 -12.88 -18.89 3.49
CA LYS A 176 -11.43 -18.83 3.75
C LYS A 176 -10.88 -17.53 3.20
N VAL A 177 -10.38 -16.66 4.06
CA VAL A 177 -9.81 -15.36 3.67
C VAL A 177 -8.31 -15.37 3.89
N LEU A 178 -7.55 -15.06 2.85
CA LEU A 178 -6.11 -14.86 2.97
C LEU A 178 -5.83 -13.53 3.65
N LEU A 179 -5.01 -13.55 4.69
CA LEU A 179 -4.45 -12.38 5.35
C LEU A 179 -2.97 -12.28 4.99
N THR A 180 -2.57 -11.21 4.29
CA THR A 180 -1.20 -10.99 3.81
C THR A 180 -0.88 -9.50 3.74
N SER A 181 0.40 -9.13 3.61
CA SER A 181 0.87 -7.74 3.54
C SER A 181 2.29 -7.65 2.98
N ASP A 182 2.74 -6.42 2.64
CA ASP A 182 4.13 -6.05 2.35
C ASP A 182 4.76 -6.85 1.20
N HIS A 183 4.01 -7.04 0.11
CA HIS A 183 4.50 -7.80 -1.05
C HIS A 183 5.70 -7.14 -1.74
N GLN A 184 5.65 -5.85 -2.05
CA GLN A 184 6.75 -4.94 -2.45
C GLN A 184 7.78 -5.56 -3.44
N THR A 185 7.37 -6.44 -4.34
CA THR A 185 8.30 -7.21 -5.19
C THR A 185 9.35 -7.99 -4.38
N MET A 186 9.02 -8.45 -3.15
CA MET A 186 9.95 -9.12 -2.25
C MET A 186 10.31 -10.55 -2.71
N PRO A 187 11.49 -11.05 -2.29
CA PRO A 187 12.02 -12.32 -2.79
C PRO A 187 11.16 -13.55 -2.54
N MET A 188 10.37 -13.57 -1.46
CA MET A 188 9.55 -14.73 -1.13
C MET A 188 8.07 -14.56 -1.48
N THR A 189 7.64 -13.43 -2.06
CA THR A 189 6.23 -13.17 -2.38
C THR A 189 5.65 -14.21 -3.34
N ALA A 190 6.32 -14.50 -4.45
CA ALA A 190 5.86 -15.52 -5.39
C ALA A 190 5.80 -16.92 -4.74
N THR A 191 6.80 -17.27 -3.93
CA THR A 191 6.79 -18.52 -3.16
C THR A 191 5.64 -18.58 -2.18
N ASN A 192 5.43 -17.52 -1.40
CA ASN A 192 4.37 -17.41 -0.40
C ASN A 192 3.00 -17.68 -1.02
N LEU A 193 2.65 -16.95 -2.07
CA LEU A 193 1.34 -17.04 -2.72
C LEU A 193 1.13 -18.39 -3.42
N GLN A 194 2.18 -18.98 -4.01
CA GLN A 194 2.12 -20.34 -4.54
C GLN A 194 1.83 -21.34 -3.41
N LYS A 195 2.46 -21.18 -2.24
CA LYS A 195 2.20 -22.05 -1.08
C LYS A 195 0.80 -21.86 -0.49
N VAL A 196 0.21 -20.66 -0.59
CA VAL A 196 -1.20 -20.45 -0.26
C VAL A 196 -2.09 -21.31 -1.15
N GLU A 197 -1.93 -21.22 -2.48
CA GLU A 197 -2.71 -22.01 -3.43
C GLU A 197 -2.54 -23.52 -3.21
N GLU A 198 -1.31 -24.01 -3.09
CA GLU A 198 -0.99 -25.43 -2.86
C GLU A 198 -1.55 -25.97 -1.54
N THR A 199 -1.69 -25.14 -0.49
CA THR A 199 -2.11 -25.56 0.85
C THR A 199 -3.60 -25.42 1.08
N ILE A 200 -4.19 -24.34 0.57
CA ILE A 200 -5.57 -23.94 0.86
C ILE A 200 -6.51 -24.30 -0.29
N ASP A 201 -5.95 -24.56 -1.49
CA ASP A 201 -6.64 -24.76 -2.77
C ASP A 201 -7.27 -23.44 -3.24
N ARG A 202 -8.39 -23.02 -2.64
CA ARG A 202 -9.07 -21.78 -3.00
C ARG A 202 -9.32 -20.92 -1.77
N VAL A 203 -9.06 -19.64 -1.91
CA VAL A 203 -9.52 -18.60 -0.99
C VAL A 203 -10.78 -17.92 -1.55
N ASP A 204 -11.61 -17.36 -0.67
CA ASP A 204 -12.87 -16.68 -1.01
C ASP A 204 -12.71 -15.15 -1.00
N ALA A 205 -11.68 -14.62 -0.37
CA ALA A 205 -11.27 -13.22 -0.42
C ALA A 205 -9.78 -13.09 -0.05
N VAL A 206 -9.18 -11.96 -0.42
CA VAL A 206 -7.81 -11.59 -0.05
C VAL A 206 -7.85 -10.24 0.66
N PHE A 207 -7.41 -10.19 1.92
CA PHE A 207 -7.18 -8.97 2.69
C PHE A 207 -5.68 -8.68 2.71
N LEU A 208 -5.29 -7.52 2.19
CA LEU A 208 -3.90 -7.13 2.02
C LEU A 208 -3.63 -5.81 2.72
N ALA A 209 -2.87 -5.84 3.82
CA ALA A 209 -2.71 -4.72 4.73
C ALA A 209 -1.69 -3.66 4.29
N GLY A 210 -1.56 -3.41 2.99
CA GLY A 210 -0.72 -2.34 2.42
C GLY A 210 0.65 -2.81 1.96
N ASP A 211 1.42 -1.86 1.43
CA ASP A 211 2.76 -2.02 0.86
C ASP A 211 2.79 -3.09 -0.26
N LEU A 212 2.02 -2.80 -1.32
CA LEU A 212 1.79 -3.70 -2.46
C LEU A 212 3.01 -3.75 -3.39
N VAL A 213 3.61 -2.58 -3.65
CA VAL A 213 4.79 -2.36 -4.49
C VAL A 213 5.81 -1.49 -3.76
N ASN A 214 7.04 -1.31 -4.28
CA ASN A 214 7.99 -0.39 -3.66
C ASN A 214 7.76 1.07 -4.07
N ILE A 215 7.46 1.32 -5.36
CA ILE A 215 7.25 2.66 -5.91
C ILE A 215 5.92 2.68 -6.66
N PRO A 216 4.89 3.37 -6.16
CA PRO A 216 3.53 3.23 -6.69
C PRO A 216 3.38 3.72 -8.13
N ASP A 217 4.16 4.73 -8.56
CA ASP A 217 4.12 5.23 -9.94
C ASP A 217 4.99 4.40 -10.92
N ARG A 218 5.75 3.40 -10.44
CA ARG A 218 6.52 2.53 -11.32
C ARG A 218 5.66 1.37 -11.84
N ALA A 219 5.23 1.47 -13.11
CA ALA A 219 4.30 0.52 -13.69
C ALA A 219 4.82 -0.92 -13.70
N SER A 220 6.12 -1.13 -13.97
CA SER A 220 6.70 -2.48 -13.99
C SER A 220 6.54 -3.23 -12.67
N GLU A 221 6.57 -2.57 -11.53
CA GLU A 221 6.39 -3.23 -10.22
C GLU A 221 4.98 -3.79 -10.02
N TRP A 222 3.97 -3.20 -10.66
CA TRP A 222 2.62 -3.71 -10.67
C TRP A 222 2.43 -4.87 -11.66
N PHE A 223 3.02 -4.76 -12.86
CA PHE A 223 2.55 -5.51 -14.01
C PHE A 223 3.53 -6.54 -14.56
N ASP A 224 4.83 -6.21 -14.68
CA ASP A 224 5.74 -7.03 -15.49
C ASP A 224 7.24 -6.84 -15.16
N ASP A 225 7.57 -6.60 -13.90
CA ASP A 225 8.96 -6.57 -13.44
C ASP A 225 9.72 -7.79 -13.94
N SER A 226 10.81 -7.58 -14.67
CA SER A 226 11.57 -8.64 -15.35
C SER A 226 12.27 -9.63 -14.41
N ARG A 227 12.30 -9.34 -13.10
CA ARG A 227 12.71 -10.31 -12.08
C ARG A 227 11.66 -11.42 -11.89
N GLY A 228 10.42 -11.18 -12.34
CA GLY A 228 9.35 -12.16 -12.34
C GLY A 228 8.48 -12.16 -11.08
N ASN A 229 8.57 -11.13 -10.22
CA ASN A 229 7.80 -11.01 -8.96
C ASN A 229 6.97 -9.73 -8.87
N ALA A 230 6.50 -9.19 -10.01
CA ALA A 230 5.57 -8.07 -10.00
C ALA A 230 4.27 -8.43 -9.25
N PHE A 231 3.57 -7.40 -8.75
CA PHE A 231 2.41 -7.55 -7.87
C PHE A 231 1.30 -8.42 -8.47
N PHE A 232 0.73 -8.03 -9.61
CA PHE A 232 -0.36 -8.81 -10.22
C PHE A 232 0.07 -10.22 -10.65
N PRO A 233 1.20 -10.44 -11.33
CA PRO A 233 1.68 -11.77 -11.66
C PRO A 233 1.81 -12.70 -10.45
N CYS A 234 2.27 -12.21 -9.30
CA CYS A 234 2.38 -13.02 -8.08
C CYS A 234 1.01 -13.49 -7.55
N LEU A 235 -0.01 -12.65 -7.60
CA LEU A 235 -1.38 -12.95 -7.16
C LEU A 235 -2.23 -13.68 -8.21
N GLN A 236 -1.68 -13.86 -9.42
CA GLN A 236 -2.37 -14.44 -10.57
C GLN A 236 -1.74 -15.75 -11.07
N GLY A 237 -0.76 -16.30 -10.36
CA GLY A 237 -0.06 -17.52 -10.80
C GLY A 237 0.73 -17.33 -12.11
N ARG A 238 1.16 -16.09 -12.41
CA ARG A 238 1.89 -15.71 -13.63
C ARG A 238 3.29 -15.16 -13.36
N ALA A 239 3.74 -15.18 -12.11
CA ALA A 239 5.12 -14.86 -11.77
C ALA A 239 6.09 -15.89 -12.40
N ASP A 240 7.34 -15.48 -12.58
CA ASP A 240 8.44 -16.39 -12.99
C ASP A 240 9.69 -16.03 -12.19
N TYR A 241 9.55 -16.08 -10.86
CA TYR A 241 10.60 -15.65 -9.95
C TYR A 241 11.58 -16.77 -9.63
N ALA A 242 12.86 -16.52 -9.89
CA ALA A 242 13.95 -17.43 -9.58
C ALA A 242 14.50 -17.15 -8.17
N LEU A 243 14.10 -17.94 -7.19
CA LEU A 243 14.60 -17.86 -5.81
C LEU A 243 15.83 -18.73 -5.62
N GLU A 244 16.94 -18.12 -5.23
CA GLU A 244 18.18 -18.84 -4.93
C GLU A 244 18.29 -19.12 -3.43
N ARG A 245 18.46 -20.39 -3.07
CA ARG A 245 18.69 -20.85 -1.69
C ARG A 245 19.63 -22.04 -1.65
N ASN A 246 20.65 -21.98 -0.79
CA ASN A 246 21.62 -23.07 -0.60
C ASN A 246 22.26 -23.59 -1.91
N GLY A 247 22.58 -22.66 -2.86
CA GLY A 247 23.15 -22.99 -4.16
C GLY A 247 22.18 -23.68 -5.13
N ARG A 248 20.87 -23.64 -4.86
CA ARG A 248 19.81 -24.11 -5.76
C ARG A 248 18.94 -22.94 -6.19
N THR A 249 18.58 -22.92 -7.47
CA THR A 249 17.60 -21.97 -8.02
C THR A 249 16.28 -22.69 -8.23
N LEU A 250 15.22 -22.17 -7.64
CA LEU A 250 13.85 -22.67 -7.78
C LEU A 250 12.98 -21.58 -8.38
N ARG A 251 12.10 -21.95 -9.30
CA ARG A 251 11.15 -21.01 -9.91
C ARG A 251 9.79 -21.13 -9.28
N TYR A 252 9.21 -19.98 -8.96
CA TYR A 252 7.88 -19.86 -8.37
C TYR A 252 6.99 -18.98 -9.24
N GLN A 253 5.72 -19.40 -9.40
CA GLN A 253 4.75 -18.75 -10.28
C GLN A 253 3.74 -17.88 -9.52
N GLY A 254 3.81 -17.86 -8.19
CA GLY A 254 2.75 -17.24 -7.39
C GLY A 254 1.50 -18.10 -7.30
N GLY A 255 0.37 -17.52 -6.95
CA GLY A 255 -0.91 -18.22 -6.81
C GLY A 255 -2.01 -17.64 -7.69
N GLU A 256 -2.82 -18.49 -8.32
CA GLU A 256 -4.02 -18.09 -9.08
C GLU A 256 -5.16 -17.78 -8.09
N LEU A 257 -5.14 -16.60 -7.47
CA LEU A 257 -6.01 -16.24 -6.35
C LEU A 257 -7.07 -15.21 -6.73
N ILE A 258 -6.66 -14.03 -7.18
CA ILE A 258 -7.55 -12.87 -7.33
C ILE A 258 -8.44 -12.92 -8.59
N GLN A 259 -8.18 -13.84 -9.50
CA GLN A 259 -9.08 -14.15 -10.60
C GLN A 259 -10.39 -14.81 -10.11
N HIS A 260 -10.34 -15.40 -8.90
CA HIS A 260 -11.43 -16.16 -8.29
C HIS A 260 -11.97 -15.55 -7.01
N ALA A 261 -11.18 -14.72 -6.34
CA ALA A 261 -11.47 -14.12 -5.05
C ALA A 261 -11.32 -12.58 -5.10
N PRO A 262 -12.27 -11.81 -4.54
CA PRO A 262 -12.12 -10.36 -4.51
C PRO A 262 -10.95 -9.94 -3.61
N LEU A 263 -10.19 -8.93 -4.10
CA LEU A 263 -9.05 -8.34 -3.41
C LEU A 263 -9.47 -7.06 -2.69
N PHE A 264 -9.12 -6.96 -1.41
CA PHE A 264 -9.35 -5.79 -0.56
C PHE A 264 -8.01 -5.31 0.03
N PRO A 265 -7.35 -4.34 -0.61
CA PRO A 265 -6.11 -3.76 -0.08
C PRO A 265 -6.39 -2.59 0.87
N ALA A 266 -5.52 -2.39 1.86
CA ALA A 266 -5.35 -1.11 2.54
C ALA A 266 -4.22 -0.30 1.90
N LEU A 267 -4.15 1.00 2.20
CA LEU A 267 -3.01 1.85 1.86
C LEU A 267 -1.87 1.66 2.85
N GLY A 268 -0.70 1.27 2.35
CA GLY A 268 0.57 1.36 3.07
C GLY A 268 1.32 2.65 2.73
N ASN A 269 2.51 2.83 3.27
CA ASN A 269 3.33 3.98 2.94
C ASN A 269 3.96 3.87 1.54
N HIS A 270 4.04 2.67 0.98
CA HIS A 270 4.52 2.42 -0.38
C HIS A 270 3.46 2.65 -1.47
N GLU A 271 2.20 2.91 -1.13
CA GLU A 271 1.17 3.39 -2.06
C GLU A 271 1.12 4.92 -2.16
N VAL A 272 1.99 5.64 -1.43
CA VAL A 272 1.99 7.10 -1.38
C VAL A 272 3.23 7.66 -2.07
N MET A 273 3.01 8.34 -3.20
CA MET A 273 4.08 9.03 -3.92
C MET A 273 4.31 10.44 -3.37
N GLY A 274 5.55 10.90 -3.32
CA GLY A 274 5.88 12.27 -2.92
C GLY A 274 5.71 13.30 -4.02
N ARG A 275 6.41 14.45 -3.89
CA ARG A 275 6.28 15.59 -4.82
C ARG A 275 6.58 15.17 -6.27
N PHE A 276 5.67 15.52 -7.17
CA PHE A 276 5.81 15.23 -8.59
C PHE A 276 6.97 15.99 -9.22
N SER A 277 7.74 15.32 -10.08
CA SER A 277 8.83 15.92 -10.84
C SER A 277 8.98 15.24 -12.21
N THR A 278 9.27 16.04 -13.23
CA THR A 278 9.64 15.55 -14.57
C THR A 278 11.14 15.35 -14.73
N THR A 279 11.95 15.74 -13.74
CA THR A 279 13.42 15.72 -13.81
C THR A 279 14.08 14.85 -12.75
N ALA A 280 13.35 14.44 -11.71
CA ALA A 280 13.86 13.55 -10.68
C ALA A 280 13.45 12.09 -10.93
N PRO A 281 14.31 11.09 -10.62
CA PRO A 281 13.94 9.68 -10.64
C PRO A 281 12.79 9.36 -9.68
N LEU A 282 12.04 8.28 -9.94
CA LEU A 282 10.86 7.90 -9.13
C LEU A 282 11.21 7.64 -7.65
N ASN A 283 12.34 6.98 -7.37
CA ASN A 283 12.78 6.77 -5.99
C ASN A 283 13.04 8.08 -5.22
N GLN A 284 13.56 9.10 -5.91
CA GLN A 284 13.77 10.41 -5.30
C GLN A 284 12.44 11.11 -5.01
N GLN A 285 11.50 11.05 -5.96
CA GLN A 285 10.16 11.59 -5.78
C GLN A 285 9.43 10.89 -4.62
N PHE A 286 9.45 9.56 -4.58
CA PHE A 286 8.87 8.75 -3.50
C PHE A 286 9.38 9.22 -2.12
N GLY A 287 10.68 9.39 -1.95
CA GLY A 287 11.28 9.89 -0.71
C GLY A 287 11.04 11.37 -0.41
N ASP A 288 10.35 12.12 -1.28
CA ASP A 288 10.20 13.57 -1.19
C ASP A 288 8.77 14.04 -0.83
N ALA A 289 8.00 13.25 -0.12
CA ALA A 289 6.73 13.69 0.42
C ALA A 289 6.92 14.72 1.55
N ILE A 290 6.07 15.77 1.56
CA ILE A 290 6.00 16.75 2.64
C ILE A 290 4.55 16.86 3.14
N PRO A 291 4.31 17.35 4.37
CA PRO A 291 2.95 17.53 4.89
C PRO A 291 2.10 18.40 3.98
N ARG A 292 0.83 18.02 3.78
CA ARG A 292 -0.13 18.76 2.94
C ARG A 292 -0.28 20.21 3.36
N VAL A 293 -0.28 20.47 4.68
CA VAL A 293 -0.36 21.82 5.25
C VAL A 293 0.79 22.72 4.80
N GLU A 294 1.99 22.17 4.60
CA GLU A 294 3.13 22.95 4.11
C GLU A 294 2.99 23.31 2.63
N ALA A 295 2.48 22.38 1.82
CA ALA A 295 2.16 22.69 0.42
C ALA A 295 1.06 23.75 0.31
N VAL A 296 0.01 23.68 1.14
CA VAL A 296 -1.03 24.72 1.22
C VAL A 296 -0.43 26.08 1.61
N ARG A 297 0.47 26.11 2.60
CA ARG A 297 1.15 27.34 3.02
C ARG A 297 2.00 27.92 1.88
N GLN A 298 2.77 27.10 1.17
CA GLN A 298 3.56 27.51 0.01
C GLN A 298 2.69 28.04 -1.13
N TYR A 299 1.59 27.35 -1.45
CA TYR A 299 0.63 27.80 -2.43
C TYR A 299 0.05 29.17 -2.09
N ASN A 300 -0.46 29.34 -0.87
CA ASN A 300 -1.10 30.59 -0.44
C ASN A 300 -0.14 31.78 -0.47
N ALA A 301 1.14 31.55 -0.21
CA ALA A 301 2.17 32.60 -0.29
C ALA A 301 2.40 33.12 -1.73
N GLN A 302 2.02 32.36 -2.76
CA GLN A 302 2.28 32.66 -4.17
C GLN A 302 1.06 32.36 -5.06
N ALA A 303 -0.15 32.34 -4.50
CA ALA A 303 -1.37 31.93 -5.19
C ALA A 303 -1.62 32.74 -6.48
N GLU A 304 -1.41 34.06 -6.45
CA GLU A 304 -1.57 34.92 -7.63
C GLU A 304 -0.62 34.56 -8.78
N LEU A 305 0.56 34.00 -8.45
CA LEU A 305 1.52 33.54 -9.45
C LEU A 305 1.12 32.19 -10.04
N PHE A 306 0.72 31.23 -9.18
CA PHE A 306 0.41 29.87 -9.61
C PHE A 306 -0.97 29.73 -10.24
N ASN A 307 -1.93 30.56 -9.80
CA ASN A 307 -3.34 30.43 -10.19
C ASN A 307 -4.05 31.79 -10.16
N PRO A 308 -3.71 32.68 -11.08
CA PRO A 308 -4.29 34.05 -11.11
C PRO A 308 -5.81 34.08 -11.35
N SER A 309 -6.38 32.98 -11.87
CA SER A 309 -7.83 32.83 -12.08
C SER A 309 -8.58 32.38 -10.83
N GLY A 310 -7.89 31.88 -9.79
CA GLY A 310 -8.52 31.31 -8.61
C GLY A 310 -9.25 29.99 -8.88
N ASP A 311 -8.81 29.22 -9.89
CA ASP A 311 -9.40 27.93 -10.23
C ASP A 311 -9.10 26.89 -9.13
N GLU A 312 -10.14 26.35 -8.50
CA GLU A 312 -10.01 25.39 -7.41
C GLU A 312 -9.44 24.02 -7.85
N ALA A 313 -9.63 23.61 -9.11
CA ALA A 313 -9.05 22.37 -9.62
C ALA A 313 -7.53 22.52 -9.77
N LEU A 314 -7.06 23.65 -10.33
CA LEU A 314 -5.63 23.97 -10.41
C LEU A 314 -5.01 24.08 -9.01
N ARG A 315 -5.70 24.71 -8.06
CA ARG A 315 -5.25 24.80 -6.66
C ARG A 315 -5.04 23.41 -6.08
N ARG A 316 -6.04 22.53 -6.15
CA ARG A 316 -5.97 21.16 -5.64
C ARG A 316 -4.84 20.37 -6.30
N GLN A 317 -4.75 20.40 -7.63
CA GLN A 317 -3.71 19.70 -8.38
C GLN A 317 -2.30 20.19 -8.00
N TRP A 318 -2.12 21.51 -7.82
CA TRP A 318 -0.84 22.05 -7.37
C TRP A 318 -0.47 21.54 -5.97
N ILE A 319 -1.39 21.55 -5.02
CA ILE A 319 -1.15 21.08 -3.65
C ILE A 319 -0.81 19.59 -3.64
N ILE A 320 -1.54 18.76 -4.40
CA ILE A 320 -1.29 17.33 -4.54
C ILE A 320 0.12 17.10 -5.11
N ASN A 321 0.45 17.76 -6.21
CA ASN A 321 1.75 17.60 -6.86
C ASN A 321 2.93 18.12 -6.02
N ASN A 322 2.69 19.02 -5.09
CA ASN A 322 3.72 19.61 -4.23
C ASN A 322 3.72 19.07 -2.78
N SER A 323 2.97 18.00 -2.51
CA SER A 323 2.99 17.31 -1.21
C SER A 323 3.18 15.81 -1.37
N PHE A 324 2.09 15.08 -1.50
CA PHE A 324 2.03 13.65 -1.75
C PHE A 324 0.70 13.27 -2.41
N ASN A 325 0.64 12.07 -3.00
CA ASN A 325 -0.58 11.53 -3.60
C ASN A 325 -0.62 10.00 -3.52
N SER A 326 -1.83 9.44 -3.58
CA SER A 326 -2.14 8.01 -3.70
C SER A 326 -2.89 7.70 -5.01
N ASP A 327 -2.73 8.56 -6.02
CA ASP A 327 -3.55 8.53 -7.25
C ASP A 327 -3.44 7.17 -7.96
N THR A 328 -2.23 6.59 -8.08
CA THR A 328 -2.04 5.29 -8.72
C THR A 328 -2.82 4.18 -8.02
N TYR A 329 -2.81 4.13 -6.69
CA TYR A 329 -3.60 3.16 -5.93
C TYR A 329 -5.10 3.37 -6.15
N GLU A 330 -5.58 4.60 -6.02
CA GLU A 330 -7.00 4.94 -6.18
C GLU A 330 -7.52 4.69 -7.61
N GLU A 331 -6.65 4.80 -8.61
CA GLU A 331 -6.97 4.49 -10.01
C GLU A 331 -6.95 2.99 -10.33
N ILE A 332 -6.11 2.20 -9.64
CA ILE A 332 -5.99 0.75 -9.85
C ILE A 332 -7.19 0.01 -9.26
N PHE A 333 -7.64 0.39 -8.04
CA PHE A 333 -8.60 -0.39 -7.27
C PHE A 333 -10.00 0.22 -7.25
N SER A 334 -11.02 -0.64 -7.38
CA SER A 334 -12.43 -0.33 -7.18
C SER A 334 -12.88 -0.81 -5.82
N LEU A 335 -12.91 0.10 -4.86
CA LEU A 335 -13.27 -0.18 -3.48
C LEU A 335 -14.55 0.58 -3.08
N PRO A 336 -15.22 0.20 -2.00
CA PRO A 336 -16.33 0.99 -1.47
C PRO A 336 -15.89 2.42 -1.18
N LEU A 337 -16.77 3.39 -1.42
CA LEU A 337 -16.50 4.80 -1.15
C LEU A 337 -17.01 5.17 0.25
N SER A 338 -16.17 5.82 1.04
CA SER A 338 -16.60 6.46 2.27
C SER A 338 -17.14 7.86 1.94
N GLN A 339 -18.40 8.10 2.27
CA GLN A 339 -19.08 9.39 2.04
C GLN A 339 -18.69 10.40 3.13
N VAL A 340 -17.47 10.90 3.08
CA VAL A 340 -17.01 11.95 3.99
C VAL A 340 -16.54 13.14 3.19
N PRO A 341 -17.19 14.30 3.33
CA PRO A 341 -16.74 15.50 2.65
C PRO A 341 -15.33 15.88 3.08
N ASN A 342 -14.37 15.72 2.19
CA ASN A 342 -13.00 16.19 2.40
C ASN A 342 -12.82 17.52 1.66
N PRO A 343 -12.47 18.64 2.33
CA PRO A 343 -12.27 19.94 1.68
C PRO A 343 -11.21 19.91 0.58
N ASP A 344 -10.18 19.05 0.72
CA ASP A 344 -9.11 18.94 -0.26
C ASP A 344 -9.47 17.98 -1.42
N ARG A 345 -10.45 17.10 -1.21
CA ARG A 345 -11.05 16.19 -2.21
C ARG A 345 -12.56 16.13 -1.91
N PRO A 346 -13.40 16.92 -2.60
CA PRO A 346 -14.85 16.94 -2.38
C PRO A 346 -15.57 15.67 -2.85
N GLU A 347 -14.85 14.79 -3.52
CA GLU A 347 -15.32 13.48 -3.98
C GLU A 347 -15.25 12.48 -2.84
N ASP A 348 -16.12 11.48 -2.86
CA ASP A 348 -16.04 10.32 -1.97
C ASP A 348 -14.68 9.64 -2.12
N THR A 349 -14.13 9.15 -1.02
CA THR A 349 -12.80 8.51 -1.03
C THR A 349 -12.90 6.99 -0.87
N SER A 350 -12.05 6.27 -1.59
CA SER A 350 -11.81 4.83 -1.42
C SER A 350 -10.58 4.51 -0.56
N ARG A 351 -9.93 5.52 0.03
CA ARG A 351 -8.71 5.35 0.83
C ARG A 351 -8.96 4.66 2.16
N TYR A 352 -10.16 4.81 2.70
CA TYR A 352 -10.66 4.01 3.83
C TYR A 352 -12.12 3.64 3.55
N TYR A 353 -12.51 2.44 3.90
CA TYR A 353 -13.82 1.89 3.52
C TYR A 353 -14.26 0.76 4.45
N ALA A 354 -15.54 0.37 4.35
CA ALA A 354 -16.08 -0.79 5.01
C ALA A 354 -16.93 -1.63 4.05
N ILE A 355 -16.90 -2.96 4.23
CA ILE A 355 -17.67 -3.89 3.42
C ILE A 355 -18.07 -5.13 4.24
N THR A 356 -19.27 -5.66 3.95
CA THR A 356 -19.73 -6.93 4.53
C THR A 356 -19.52 -8.07 3.53
N LEU A 357 -18.85 -9.13 4.00
CA LEU A 357 -18.59 -10.36 3.26
C LEU A 357 -19.10 -11.55 4.07
N GLY A 358 -20.32 -12.01 3.79
CA GLY A 358 -20.96 -13.04 4.58
C GLY A 358 -21.09 -12.64 6.06
N ASP A 359 -20.39 -13.35 6.93
CA ASP A 359 -20.37 -13.09 8.37
C ASP A 359 -19.30 -12.05 8.80
N ILE A 360 -18.47 -11.56 7.87
CA ILE A 360 -17.38 -10.64 8.17
C ILE A 360 -17.79 -9.20 7.86
N ARG A 361 -17.60 -8.27 8.80
CA ARG A 361 -17.50 -6.83 8.53
C ARG A 361 -16.04 -6.44 8.52
N LEU A 362 -15.52 -6.12 7.32
CA LEU A 362 -14.19 -5.56 7.13
C LEU A 362 -14.27 -4.04 7.15
N VAL A 363 -13.44 -3.42 7.98
CA VAL A 363 -13.18 -1.97 7.99
C VAL A 363 -11.71 -1.76 7.66
N SER A 364 -11.42 -1.14 6.53
CA SER A 364 -10.07 -0.78 6.11
C SER A 364 -9.81 0.70 6.39
N LEU A 365 -8.68 1.02 7.04
CA LEU A 365 -8.31 2.38 7.40
C LEU A 365 -7.02 2.81 6.69
N TYR A 366 -6.87 4.11 6.47
CA TYR A 366 -5.65 4.72 5.98
C TYR A 366 -4.81 5.22 7.16
N VAL A 367 -3.99 4.34 7.73
CA VAL A 367 -3.14 4.62 8.89
C VAL A 367 -1.68 4.39 8.46
N THR A 368 -1.07 5.43 7.92
CA THR A 368 0.32 5.40 7.45
C THR A 368 1.03 6.73 7.68
N GLN A 369 2.33 6.64 7.87
CA GLN A 369 3.25 7.79 7.90
C GLN A 369 4.39 7.57 6.92
N ILE A 370 5.04 8.65 6.48
CA ILE A 370 6.20 8.52 5.61
C ILE A 370 7.34 7.79 6.34
N TRP A 371 7.98 6.83 5.67
CA TRP A 371 9.21 6.25 6.22
C TRP A 371 10.40 7.20 6.00
N ARG A 372 11.19 7.43 7.05
CA ARG A 372 12.42 8.21 7.02
C ARG A 372 13.55 7.43 7.66
N PRO A 373 14.79 7.48 7.13
CA PRO A 373 15.92 6.78 7.74
C PRO A 373 16.27 7.34 9.11
N PHE A 374 16.75 6.46 10.01
CA PHE A 374 17.45 6.90 11.20
C PHE A 374 18.80 7.47 10.81
N ALA A 375 18.99 8.76 10.94
CA ALA A 375 20.25 9.43 10.72
C ALA A 375 20.33 10.73 11.52
N LEU A 376 21.47 11.01 12.17
CA LEU A 376 21.73 12.21 12.98
C LEU A 376 22.87 13.06 12.44
N GLY A 377 23.59 12.63 11.40
CA GLY A 377 24.69 13.37 10.80
C GLY A 377 24.25 14.66 10.09
N PRO A 378 25.18 15.59 9.79
CA PRO A 378 24.88 16.91 9.23
C PRO A 378 24.18 16.87 7.85
N GLY A 379 24.39 15.80 7.08
CA GLY A 379 23.73 15.56 5.79
C GLY A 379 22.36 14.86 5.89
N ALA A 380 21.88 14.55 7.10
CA ALA A 380 20.65 13.81 7.27
C ALA A 380 19.41 14.67 6.99
N ARG A 381 18.51 14.17 6.13
CA ARG A 381 17.12 14.55 5.99
C ARG A 381 16.30 13.31 6.35
N GLY A 382 16.20 13.06 7.62
CA GLY A 382 15.64 11.84 8.17
C GLY A 382 14.46 12.08 9.09
N ARG A 383 14.14 11.08 9.92
CA ARG A 383 13.03 11.16 10.87
C ARG A 383 13.28 12.14 12.01
N TYR A 384 14.54 12.42 12.35
CA TYR A 384 14.89 13.18 13.56
C TYR A 384 15.54 14.54 13.30
N ARG A 385 15.92 14.87 12.08
CA ARG A 385 16.50 16.18 11.77
C ARG A 385 16.48 16.53 10.28
N GLU A 386 16.69 17.84 10.01
CA GLU A 386 16.95 18.35 8.66
C GLU A 386 18.45 18.50 8.39
N ARG A 387 18.81 18.54 7.09
CA ARG A 387 20.20 18.78 6.65
C ARG A 387 20.69 20.16 7.06
N GLU A 388 21.92 20.28 7.52
CA GLU A 388 22.51 21.57 7.86
C GLU A 388 22.56 22.55 6.69
N ALA A 389 22.79 22.05 5.48
CA ALA A 389 22.78 22.87 4.26
C ALA A 389 21.41 23.51 3.97
N ASP A 390 20.32 22.95 4.49
CA ASP A 390 18.95 23.40 4.21
C ASP A 390 18.32 24.18 5.38
N LEU A 391 19.04 24.49 6.45
CA LEU A 391 18.49 25.17 7.62
C LEU A 391 17.79 26.50 7.29
N ASN A 392 18.32 27.23 6.30
CA ASN A 392 17.73 28.49 5.83
C ASN A 392 16.88 28.33 4.55
N LEU A 393 16.54 27.09 4.17
CA LEU A 393 15.78 26.74 2.98
C LEU A 393 14.59 25.83 3.34
N PRO A 394 13.56 26.33 4.05
CA PRO A 394 12.45 25.50 4.54
C PRO A 394 11.70 24.70 3.45
N GLN A 395 11.74 25.18 2.20
CA GLN A 395 11.17 24.47 1.05
C GLN A 395 11.87 23.13 0.74
N ASN A 396 13.09 22.93 1.27
CA ASN A 396 13.86 21.69 1.12
C ASN A 396 13.71 20.74 2.31
N TRP A 397 12.99 21.15 3.36
CA TRP A 397 12.81 20.31 4.55
C TRP A 397 11.93 19.10 4.24
N GLY A 398 12.21 17.99 4.95
CA GLY A 398 11.43 16.76 4.87
C GLY A 398 10.33 16.67 5.91
N HIS A 399 10.35 17.55 6.91
CA HIS A 399 9.39 17.62 8.02
C HIS A 399 9.28 16.33 8.83
N GLY A 400 10.39 15.61 9.00
CA GLY A 400 10.45 14.39 9.80
C GLY A 400 9.60 13.26 9.24
N GLN A 401 9.19 12.34 10.11
CA GLN A 401 8.31 11.21 9.79
C GLN A 401 6.86 11.58 10.11
N HIS A 402 6.21 12.30 9.18
CA HIS A 402 4.85 12.81 9.34
C HIS A 402 3.78 11.83 8.84
N ILE A 403 2.57 11.97 9.35
CA ILE A 403 1.39 11.18 9.00
C ILE A 403 0.79 11.72 7.68
N PHE A 404 0.29 10.81 6.83
CA PHE A 404 -0.36 11.18 5.57
C PHE A 404 -1.84 11.52 5.75
N GLU A 405 -2.60 10.65 6.38
CA GLU A 405 -4.03 10.89 6.65
C GLU A 405 -4.26 10.97 8.16
N PRO A 406 -4.87 12.04 8.66
CA PRO A 406 -5.16 12.19 10.08
C PRO A 406 -6.08 11.07 10.61
N ILE A 407 -5.73 10.49 11.76
CA ILE A 407 -6.51 9.45 12.45
C ILE A 407 -6.79 9.79 13.93
N GLU A 408 -6.22 10.85 14.44
CA GLU A 408 -6.45 11.31 15.80
C GLU A 408 -7.92 11.67 16.05
N ARG A 409 -8.32 11.65 17.29
CA ARG A 409 -9.68 12.01 17.72
C ARG A 409 -10.11 13.36 17.15
N GLY A 410 -11.24 13.36 16.42
CA GLY A 410 -11.81 14.55 15.79
C GLY A 410 -11.41 14.74 14.32
N SER A 411 -10.48 13.96 13.78
CA SER A 411 -10.20 13.93 12.34
C SER A 411 -11.39 13.37 11.55
N LEU A 412 -11.44 13.64 10.24
CA LEU A 412 -12.54 13.16 9.38
C LEU A 412 -12.60 11.63 9.35
N GLN A 413 -11.45 10.97 9.21
CA GLN A 413 -11.40 9.51 9.20
C GLN A 413 -11.83 8.93 10.55
N TYR A 414 -11.43 9.54 11.67
CA TYR A 414 -11.86 9.11 13.00
C TYR A 414 -13.37 9.25 13.19
N GLN A 415 -13.96 10.37 12.75
CA GLN A 415 -15.41 10.58 12.82
C GLN A 415 -16.18 9.58 11.97
N TRP A 416 -15.68 9.30 10.75
CA TRP A 416 -16.24 8.25 9.89
C TRP A 416 -16.18 6.88 10.59
N LEU A 417 -15.03 6.54 11.16
CA LEU A 417 -14.84 5.29 11.87
C LEU A 417 -15.83 5.16 13.04
N GLN A 418 -16.04 6.21 13.83
CA GLN A 418 -17.03 6.20 14.91
C GLN A 418 -18.45 5.90 14.39
N GLN A 419 -18.83 6.46 13.23
CA GLN A 419 -20.13 6.19 12.60
C GLN A 419 -20.20 4.76 12.10
N GLU A 420 -19.14 4.26 11.47
CA GLU A 420 -19.07 2.88 10.99
C GLU A 420 -19.18 1.86 12.14
N LEU A 421 -18.42 2.04 13.21
CA LEU A 421 -18.46 1.15 14.39
C LEU A 421 -19.83 1.18 15.13
N ALA A 422 -20.60 2.26 14.95
CA ALA A 422 -21.96 2.38 15.47
C ALA A 422 -23.03 1.86 14.51
N SER A 423 -22.68 1.49 13.26
CA SER A 423 -23.62 1.02 12.25
C SER A 423 -24.24 -0.33 12.61
N ASP A 424 -25.42 -0.63 12.06
CA ASP A 424 -26.06 -1.93 12.23
C ASP A 424 -25.23 -3.04 11.58
N ASP A 425 -24.64 -2.77 10.41
CA ASP A 425 -23.78 -3.71 9.71
C ASP A 425 -22.59 -4.15 10.55
N PHE A 426 -21.94 -3.20 11.23
CA PHE A 426 -20.82 -3.53 12.12
C PHE A 426 -21.29 -4.26 13.39
N ARG A 427 -22.34 -3.76 14.05
CA ARG A 427 -22.81 -4.33 15.32
C ARG A 427 -23.34 -5.76 15.18
N THR A 428 -23.97 -6.08 14.05
CA THR A 428 -24.58 -7.40 13.81
C THR A 428 -23.63 -8.40 13.16
N ALA A 429 -22.48 -7.95 12.66
CA ALA A 429 -21.49 -8.84 12.08
C ALA A 429 -20.96 -9.83 13.12
N LYS A 430 -20.83 -11.09 12.72
CA LYS A 430 -20.28 -12.15 13.57
C LYS A 430 -18.77 -12.01 13.77
N TYR A 431 -18.05 -11.55 12.73
CA TYR A 431 -16.62 -11.29 12.78
C TYR A 431 -16.33 -9.84 12.39
N LYS A 432 -15.79 -9.07 13.32
CA LYS A 432 -15.45 -7.65 13.19
C LYS A 432 -13.96 -7.51 12.96
N VAL A 433 -13.57 -7.26 11.71
CA VAL A 433 -12.16 -7.17 11.28
C VAL A 433 -11.84 -5.74 10.90
N VAL A 434 -10.82 -5.16 11.52
CA VAL A 434 -10.27 -3.86 11.15
C VAL A 434 -8.87 -4.09 10.58
N MET A 435 -8.60 -3.51 9.41
CA MET A 435 -7.34 -3.64 8.69
C MET A 435 -6.74 -2.28 8.40
N PHE A 436 -5.44 -2.12 8.68
CA PHE A 436 -4.65 -0.95 8.29
C PHE A 436 -3.17 -1.30 8.29
N HIS A 437 -2.30 -0.39 7.84
CA HIS A 437 -0.92 -0.76 7.57
C HIS A 437 0.00 -0.66 8.79
N HIS A 438 0.10 0.52 9.45
CA HIS A 438 1.04 0.72 10.57
C HIS A 438 0.56 0.00 11.83
N PRO A 439 1.43 -0.81 12.48
CA PRO A 439 1.04 -1.66 13.57
C PRO A 439 0.71 -0.91 14.87
N PRO A 440 -0.40 -1.24 15.56
CA PRO A 440 -0.65 -0.78 16.92
C PRO A 440 0.25 -1.48 17.94
N HIS A 441 0.62 -2.73 17.68
CA HIS A 441 1.47 -3.58 18.51
C HIS A 441 2.44 -4.35 17.63
N THR A 442 3.75 -4.26 17.89
CA THR A 442 4.75 -5.01 17.14
C THR A 442 6.09 -5.11 17.86
N LEU A 443 6.82 -6.17 17.57
CA LEU A 443 8.23 -6.29 17.92
C LEU A 443 9.18 -5.69 16.87
N GLY A 444 8.64 -5.22 15.74
CA GLY A 444 9.42 -4.74 14.61
C GLY A 444 10.04 -3.36 14.84
N ASP A 445 10.97 -3.04 13.98
CA ASP A 445 11.80 -1.83 14.01
C ASP A 445 11.07 -0.57 13.52
N ASN A 446 10.17 -0.74 12.54
CA ASN A 446 9.62 0.37 11.77
C ASN A 446 8.64 1.28 12.55
N VAL A 447 8.27 0.94 13.77
CA VAL A 447 7.40 1.74 14.64
C VAL A 447 8.13 2.68 15.60
N VAL A 448 9.40 2.91 15.37
CA VAL A 448 10.15 3.99 16.05
C VAL A 448 10.35 5.12 15.04
N PRO A 449 9.79 6.29 15.26
CA PRO A 449 9.11 6.84 16.46
C PRO A 449 7.65 6.36 16.61
N PRO A 450 6.95 6.76 17.71
CA PRO A 450 5.52 6.61 17.87
C PRO A 450 4.70 7.19 16.69
N PHE A 451 3.51 6.69 16.46
CA PHE A 451 2.63 7.14 15.38
C PHE A 451 1.98 8.49 15.72
N THR A 452 2.76 9.55 15.51
CA THR A 452 2.34 10.95 15.73
C THR A 452 3.00 11.86 14.71
N ASN A 453 2.45 13.06 14.52
CA ASN A 453 3.15 14.10 13.78
C ASN A 453 4.34 14.64 14.59
N PRO A 454 5.47 14.95 13.93
CA PRO A 454 6.66 15.43 14.61
C PRO A 454 6.47 16.81 15.25
N VAL A 455 6.99 16.97 16.48
CA VAL A 455 7.13 18.27 17.14
C VAL A 455 8.47 18.87 16.75
N VAL A 456 8.43 20.02 16.06
CA VAL A 456 9.64 20.67 15.55
C VAL A 456 10.40 21.36 16.68
N GLN A 457 11.72 21.14 16.77
CA GLN A 457 12.64 21.79 17.67
C GLN A 457 13.65 22.63 16.89
N TYR A 458 13.82 23.90 17.27
CA TYR A 458 14.75 24.82 16.64
C TYR A 458 15.94 25.08 17.59
N ASP A 459 17.05 24.39 17.40
CA ASP A 459 18.29 24.68 18.10
C ASP A 459 18.94 25.92 17.49
N ARG A 460 19.46 26.82 18.35
CA ARG A 460 20.06 28.06 17.90
C ARG A 460 21.44 28.28 18.57
N TRP A 461 22.31 28.96 17.87
CA TRP A 461 23.53 29.51 18.43
C TRP A 461 23.19 30.74 19.28
N ASP A 462 24.15 31.18 20.12
CA ASP A 462 23.98 32.37 20.97
C ASP A 462 23.66 33.65 20.16
N ASP A 463 24.08 33.72 18.92
CA ASP A 463 23.79 34.82 17.99
C ASP A 463 22.40 34.71 17.31
N GLY A 464 21.59 33.71 17.67
CA GLY A 464 20.22 33.50 17.17
C GLY A 464 20.14 32.74 15.87
N ARG A 465 21.24 32.45 15.16
CA ARG A 465 21.22 31.64 13.94
C ARG A 465 20.79 30.21 14.24
N LEU A 466 20.11 29.57 13.28
CA LEU A 466 19.74 28.14 13.38
C LEU A 466 21.03 27.29 13.43
N LYS A 467 21.10 26.43 14.43
CA LYS A 467 22.12 25.42 14.65
C LYS A 467 21.66 24.07 14.11
N ALA A 468 20.39 23.71 14.39
CA ALA A 468 19.71 22.51 13.88
C ALA A 468 18.19 22.71 13.85
N VAL A 469 17.52 21.93 13.01
CA VAL A 469 16.08 21.69 13.06
C VAL A 469 15.91 20.21 13.36
N ARG A 470 15.27 19.89 14.49
CA ARG A 470 15.07 18.53 14.98
C ARG A 470 13.58 18.20 15.13
N TYR A 471 13.27 16.93 15.21
CA TYR A 471 11.92 16.41 15.35
C TYR A 471 11.84 15.45 16.53
N GLU A 472 10.90 15.72 17.43
CA GLU A 472 10.55 14.89 18.57
C GLU A 472 9.19 14.25 18.37
N TYR A 473 8.98 13.07 18.93
CA TYR A 473 7.74 12.30 18.79
C TYR A 473 7.28 11.83 20.18
N PRO A 474 6.50 12.63 20.92
CA PRO A 474 6.06 12.27 22.26
C PRO A 474 5.25 10.99 22.27
N LEU A 475 5.65 9.99 23.07
CA LEU A 475 4.95 8.71 23.18
C LEU A 475 3.48 8.87 23.62
N THR A 476 3.22 9.87 24.47
CA THR A 476 1.85 10.20 24.93
C THR A 476 0.93 10.68 23.80
N ASP A 477 1.50 11.06 22.65
CA ASP A 477 0.77 11.52 21.47
C ASP A 477 0.71 10.46 20.36
N ASP A 478 1.04 9.21 20.64
CA ASP A 478 0.81 8.12 19.70
C ASP A 478 -0.70 7.97 19.43
N TYR A 479 -1.13 8.39 18.24
CA TYR A 479 -2.56 8.44 17.87
C TYR A 479 -3.17 7.05 17.75
N ILE A 480 -2.39 6.04 17.38
CA ILE A 480 -2.88 4.66 17.34
C ILE A 480 -3.17 4.19 18.78
N ALA A 481 -2.18 4.28 19.65
CA ALA A 481 -2.32 3.81 21.05
C ALA A 481 -3.30 4.65 21.86
N ARG A 482 -3.30 5.98 21.68
CA ARG A 482 -4.10 6.92 22.48
C ARG A 482 -5.56 6.99 22.05
N ASP A 483 -5.81 7.01 20.73
CA ASP A 483 -7.12 7.33 20.16
C ASP A 483 -7.77 6.13 19.47
N LEU A 484 -7.02 5.40 18.62
CA LEU A 484 -7.58 4.35 17.77
C LEU A 484 -7.82 3.05 18.53
N VAL A 485 -6.82 2.49 19.20
CA VAL A 485 -6.91 1.21 19.92
C VAL A 485 -8.05 1.20 20.92
N PRO A 486 -8.21 2.21 21.83
CA PRO A 486 -9.33 2.22 22.77
C PRO A 486 -10.70 2.27 22.10
N LEU A 487 -10.82 2.95 20.95
CA LEU A 487 -12.08 3.00 20.20
C LEU A 487 -12.43 1.63 19.59
N LEU A 488 -11.44 0.92 19.02
CA LEU A 488 -11.65 -0.41 18.43
C LEU A 488 -11.99 -1.45 19.49
N GLU A 489 -11.28 -1.47 20.61
CA GLU A 489 -11.53 -2.40 21.71
C GLU A 489 -12.91 -2.15 22.34
N GLN A 490 -13.29 -0.88 22.56
CA GLN A 490 -14.61 -0.52 23.06
C GLN A 490 -15.75 -0.96 22.13
N ALA A 491 -15.51 -0.96 20.82
CA ALA A 491 -16.48 -1.40 19.81
C ALA A 491 -16.55 -2.93 19.67
N GLY A 492 -15.69 -3.68 20.37
CA GLY A 492 -15.64 -5.14 20.33
C GLY A 492 -15.11 -5.67 18.99
N VAL A 493 -14.05 -5.06 18.47
CA VAL A 493 -13.33 -5.59 17.31
C VAL A 493 -12.69 -6.93 17.65
N ASP A 494 -12.92 -7.97 16.84
CA ASP A 494 -12.35 -9.30 17.07
C ASP A 494 -10.90 -9.38 16.61
N LEU A 495 -10.57 -8.76 15.46
CA LEU A 495 -9.25 -8.77 14.86
C LEU A 495 -8.85 -7.39 14.35
N VAL A 496 -7.67 -6.95 14.73
CA VAL A 496 -6.91 -5.89 14.04
C VAL A 496 -5.78 -6.54 13.25
N PHE A 497 -5.82 -6.41 11.93
CA PHE A 497 -4.84 -6.99 11.00
C PHE A 497 -4.01 -5.89 10.35
N TYR A 498 -2.68 -6.07 10.30
CA TYR A 498 -1.74 -5.04 9.85
C TYR A 498 -0.45 -5.63 9.27
N GLY A 499 0.45 -4.74 8.77
CA GLY A 499 1.73 -5.05 8.17
C GLY A 499 2.86 -4.17 8.66
N HIS A 500 3.71 -3.68 7.72
CA HIS A 500 4.75 -2.68 7.88
C HIS A 500 6.09 -3.18 8.46
N SER A 501 6.09 -4.06 9.46
CA SER A 501 7.33 -4.45 10.14
C SER A 501 8.03 -5.65 9.52
N HIS A 502 7.48 -6.21 8.45
CA HIS A 502 8.04 -7.33 7.67
C HIS A 502 8.33 -8.59 8.50
N LEU A 503 7.48 -8.87 9.47
CA LEU A 503 7.57 -10.04 10.32
C LEU A 503 6.17 -10.63 10.61
N TRP A 504 6.14 -11.76 11.29
CA TRP A 504 4.93 -12.28 11.92
C TRP A 504 5.05 -12.11 13.43
N ASN A 505 4.04 -11.53 14.05
CA ASN A 505 3.82 -11.55 15.49
C ASN A 505 2.33 -11.40 15.82
N ARG A 506 1.94 -11.80 17.05
CA ARG A 506 0.57 -11.74 17.51
C ARG A 506 0.50 -11.26 18.96
N PHE A 507 -0.54 -10.46 19.24
CA PHE A 507 -0.86 -9.99 20.57
C PHE A 507 -2.35 -10.22 20.85
N GLU A 508 -2.71 -10.20 22.11
CA GLU A 508 -4.09 -10.27 22.56
C GLU A 508 -4.29 -9.27 23.70
N SER A 509 -5.27 -8.39 23.55
CA SER A 509 -5.57 -7.42 24.60
C SER A 509 -6.41 -8.03 25.72
N PRO A 510 -6.44 -7.39 26.89
CA PRO A 510 -7.34 -7.81 27.98
C PRO A 510 -8.83 -7.73 27.62
N SER A 511 -9.21 -6.98 26.59
CA SER A 511 -10.60 -6.92 26.07
C SER A 511 -10.94 -8.09 25.14
N GLY A 512 -9.95 -8.92 24.76
CA GLY A 512 -10.12 -10.06 23.85
C GLY A 512 -9.95 -9.69 22.36
N THR A 513 -9.52 -8.47 22.03
CA THR A 513 -9.16 -8.10 20.68
C THR A 513 -7.81 -8.73 20.31
N HIS A 514 -7.78 -9.45 19.20
CA HIS A 514 -6.53 -10.00 18.64
C HIS A 514 -5.88 -9.00 17.70
N TYR A 515 -4.56 -8.89 17.78
CA TYR A 515 -3.69 -8.07 16.93
C TYR A 515 -2.74 -8.99 16.20
N LEU A 516 -2.80 -9.00 14.86
CA LEU A 516 -2.02 -9.91 14.02
C LEU A 516 -1.27 -9.17 12.93
N GLU A 517 0.02 -9.40 12.86
CA GLU A 517 0.86 -9.02 11.75
C GLU A 517 1.31 -10.26 10.97
N THR A 518 1.13 -10.24 9.65
CA THR A 518 1.60 -11.29 8.72
C THR A 518 2.19 -10.62 7.48
N SER A 519 3.45 -10.20 7.57
CA SER A 519 4.14 -9.40 6.55
C SER A 519 5.53 -9.95 6.19
N ASN A 520 5.84 -11.20 6.57
CA ASN A 520 7.16 -11.79 6.39
C ASN A 520 7.29 -12.51 5.03
N VAL A 521 7.60 -11.77 3.98
CA VAL A 521 7.75 -12.25 2.60
C VAL A 521 9.16 -12.05 2.01
N GLY A 522 10.18 -11.95 2.88
CA GLY A 522 11.59 -11.98 2.46
C GLY A 522 12.32 -10.65 2.44
N ASN A 523 11.80 -9.65 3.14
CA ASN A 523 12.47 -8.38 3.43
C ASN A 523 12.30 -8.04 4.91
N THR A 524 12.63 -9.01 5.76
CA THR A 524 12.53 -8.78 7.19
C THR A 524 13.73 -7.99 7.70
N TYR A 525 13.46 -7.10 8.65
CA TYR A 525 14.48 -6.37 9.39
C TYR A 525 14.83 -7.12 10.68
N TRP A 526 14.54 -6.53 11.84
CA TRP A 526 14.81 -7.14 13.13
C TRP A 526 13.56 -7.11 14.00
N ALA A 527 13.47 -8.10 14.89
CA ALA A 527 12.55 -8.03 16.01
C ALA A 527 13.33 -7.58 17.25
N TYR A 528 12.84 -6.56 17.92
CA TYR A 528 13.47 -5.98 19.10
C TYR A 528 12.91 -6.58 20.38
N TRP A 529 13.42 -7.76 20.67
CA TRP A 529 13.01 -8.58 21.78
C TRP A 529 14.22 -8.97 22.64
N LYS A 530 14.10 -8.91 23.96
CA LYS A 530 15.15 -9.20 24.95
C LYS A 530 16.39 -8.30 24.74
N ASP A 531 17.52 -8.87 24.26
CA ASP A 531 18.80 -8.16 24.17
C ASP A 531 18.93 -7.24 22.94
N LYS A 532 17.99 -7.31 21.98
CA LYS A 532 17.99 -6.45 20.79
C LYS A 532 17.26 -5.14 21.05
N VAL A 533 17.87 -4.02 20.64
CA VAL A 533 17.40 -2.66 20.93
C VAL A 533 17.18 -1.88 19.64
N ARG A 534 16.02 -1.22 19.54
CA ARG A 534 15.72 -0.28 18.44
C ARG A 534 16.67 0.91 18.46
N PRO A 535 17.09 1.42 17.29
CA PRO A 535 17.85 2.66 17.23
C PRO A 535 16.94 3.84 17.60
N VAL A 536 17.17 4.42 18.77
CA VAL A 536 16.48 5.63 19.27
C VAL A 536 17.46 6.79 19.38
N PRO A 537 17.01 8.06 19.22
CA PRO A 537 17.90 9.19 19.36
C PRO A 537 18.36 9.34 20.81
N PRO A 538 19.66 9.60 21.06
CA PRO A 538 20.19 9.72 22.42
C PRO A 538 19.79 11.06 23.08
N ALA A 539 19.76 11.09 24.40
CA ALA A 539 19.53 12.30 25.20
C ALA A 539 20.53 13.43 24.87
N ALA A 540 21.76 13.06 24.50
CA ALA A 540 22.80 13.97 23.99
C ALA A 540 23.38 13.36 22.71
N ALA A 541 22.94 13.84 21.55
CA ALA A 541 23.33 13.26 20.27
C ALA A 541 24.73 13.66 19.82
N THR A 542 25.06 14.96 19.83
CA THR A 542 26.35 15.52 19.43
C THR A 542 26.54 16.90 20.08
N GLU A 543 27.75 17.47 19.98
CA GLU A 543 28.00 18.87 20.37
C GLU A 543 27.17 19.86 19.51
N VAL A 544 26.80 19.47 18.29
CA VAL A 544 26.05 20.32 17.35
C VAL A 544 24.54 20.22 17.59
N LEU A 545 24.03 19.05 17.95
CA LEU A 545 22.60 18.82 18.20
C LEU A 545 22.32 18.93 19.70
N GLY A 546 21.17 19.52 20.04
CA GLY A 546 20.57 19.37 21.36
C GLY A 546 20.22 17.89 21.63
N GLY A 547 19.99 17.55 22.89
CA GLY A 547 19.53 16.22 23.28
C GLY A 547 18.06 15.95 22.86
N PHE A 548 17.71 14.69 22.78
CA PHE A 548 16.33 14.23 22.60
C PHE A 548 15.73 13.78 23.94
N THR A 549 14.43 13.82 24.06
CA THR A 549 13.71 13.41 25.28
C THR A 549 13.66 11.88 25.34
N PRO A 550 14.39 11.19 26.24
CA PRO A 550 14.51 9.72 26.23
C PRO A 550 13.18 9.01 26.38
N ASP A 551 12.28 9.52 27.22
CA ASP A 551 10.99 8.90 27.56
C ASP A 551 9.97 8.95 26.40
N TYR A 552 10.33 9.56 25.28
CA TYR A 552 9.50 9.55 24.07
C TYR A 552 9.67 8.29 23.24
N TYR A 553 10.64 7.43 23.53
CA TYR A 553 10.97 6.30 22.66
C TYR A 553 11.12 5.01 23.45
N ILE A 554 10.50 3.94 22.93
CA ILE A 554 10.58 2.60 23.54
C ILE A 554 11.58 1.74 22.74
N PRO A 555 12.76 1.42 23.33
CA PRO A 555 13.82 0.73 22.59
C PRO A 555 13.58 -0.78 22.42
N GLN A 556 12.73 -1.41 23.22
CA GLN A 556 12.54 -2.87 23.24
C GLN A 556 11.07 -3.25 23.42
N GLY A 557 10.73 -4.47 23.00
CA GLY A 557 9.39 -5.01 23.15
C GLY A 557 8.36 -4.29 22.29
N ASP A 558 7.12 -4.45 22.63
CA ASP A 558 6.04 -3.69 22.02
C ASP A 558 6.02 -2.24 22.53
N PRO A 559 6.05 -1.22 21.65
CA PRO A 559 6.02 0.18 22.07
C PRO A 559 4.76 0.54 22.87
N ASN A 560 3.66 -0.16 22.65
CA ASN A 560 2.36 0.10 23.29
C ASN A 560 2.02 -0.87 24.43
N GLY A 561 3.01 -1.68 24.86
CA GLY A 561 3.03 -2.33 26.17
C GLY A 561 2.29 -3.66 26.28
N LEU A 562 1.89 -4.31 25.17
CA LEU A 562 1.39 -5.67 25.23
C LEU A 562 2.53 -6.70 25.16
N GLU A 563 2.35 -7.80 25.88
CA GLU A 563 3.23 -8.96 25.72
C GLU A 563 2.84 -9.76 24.46
N PRO A 564 3.80 -10.15 23.62
CA PRO A 564 3.50 -10.94 22.44
C PRO A 564 3.12 -12.37 22.82
N VAL A 565 2.23 -12.97 22.05
CA VAL A 565 1.83 -14.37 22.23
C VAL A 565 2.84 -15.28 21.53
N VAL A 566 3.37 -16.25 22.26
CA VAL A 566 4.24 -17.28 21.68
C VAL A 566 3.37 -18.25 20.88
N PRO A 567 3.70 -18.53 19.59
CA PRO A 567 2.92 -19.44 18.76
C PRO A 567 2.97 -20.88 19.26
N SER A 568 1.97 -21.68 18.93
CA SER A 568 1.88 -23.09 19.35
C SER A 568 3.07 -23.92 18.92
N LEU A 569 3.61 -23.65 17.73
CA LEU A 569 4.87 -24.17 17.19
C LEU A 569 5.75 -22.98 16.82
N ALA A 570 6.77 -22.64 17.61
CA ALA A 570 7.70 -21.58 17.31
C ALA A 570 8.80 -22.07 16.35
N PRO A 571 8.82 -21.66 15.08
CA PRO A 571 9.85 -22.09 14.12
C PRO A 571 11.21 -21.45 14.41
N LEU A 572 11.25 -20.38 15.18
CA LEU A 572 12.46 -19.70 15.64
C LEU A 572 12.61 -19.86 17.16
N GLN A 573 13.88 -20.02 17.60
CA GLN A 573 14.26 -20.14 19.00
C GLN A 573 15.42 -19.19 19.31
N ASP A 574 15.55 -18.78 20.55
CA ASP A 574 16.73 -18.05 21.03
C ASP A 574 17.92 -18.98 21.26
N ASP A 575 19.09 -18.41 21.62
CA ASP A 575 20.33 -19.16 21.86
C ASP A 575 20.22 -20.20 23.00
N ASN A 576 19.21 -20.10 23.84
CA ASN A 576 18.91 -21.03 24.92
C ASN A 576 17.85 -22.09 24.53
N GLY A 577 17.43 -22.11 23.26
CA GLY A 577 16.39 -23.01 22.76
C GLY A 577 14.97 -22.64 23.19
N GLN A 578 14.75 -21.40 23.67
CA GLN A 578 13.42 -20.94 24.04
C GLN A 578 12.64 -20.45 22.82
N PRO A 579 11.34 -20.76 22.69
CA PRO A 579 10.52 -20.31 21.59
C PRO A 579 10.49 -18.79 21.49
N LEU A 580 10.60 -18.25 20.26
CA LEU A 580 10.45 -16.82 20.00
C LEU A 580 8.99 -16.49 19.66
N PRO A 581 8.44 -15.36 20.14
CA PRO A 581 7.07 -14.93 19.87
C PRO A 581 6.91 -14.23 18.51
N TYR A 582 7.85 -14.41 17.58
CA TYR A 582 7.85 -13.78 16.27
C TYR A 582 8.56 -14.63 15.23
N ILE A 583 8.27 -14.35 13.96
CA ILE A 583 9.08 -14.84 12.83
C ILE A 583 9.59 -13.63 12.06
N ALA A 584 10.89 -13.34 12.15
CA ALA A 584 11.62 -12.37 11.37
C ALA A 584 12.74 -13.12 10.63
N SER A 585 12.46 -13.57 9.42
CA SER A 585 13.36 -14.45 8.65
C SER A 585 13.29 -14.16 7.15
N ASN A 586 14.44 -14.08 6.50
CA ASN A 586 14.53 -13.99 5.05
C ASN A 586 14.54 -15.37 4.35
N ASP A 587 14.40 -16.46 5.12
CA ASP A 587 14.35 -17.83 4.62
C ASP A 587 13.00 -18.52 4.87
N ILE A 588 12.25 -18.05 5.86
CA ILE A 588 10.94 -18.59 6.24
C ILE A 588 9.87 -17.56 5.85
N THR A 589 8.94 -17.94 5.00
CA THR A 589 7.80 -17.09 4.64
C THR A 589 6.53 -17.52 5.36
N VAL A 590 5.62 -16.57 5.64
CA VAL A 590 4.44 -16.80 6.47
C VAL A 590 3.19 -16.23 5.77
N PHE A 591 2.05 -16.92 5.90
CA PHE A 591 0.73 -16.41 5.58
C PHE A 591 -0.29 -16.86 6.62
N SER A 592 -1.42 -16.14 6.71
CA SER A 592 -2.50 -16.50 7.65
C SER A 592 -3.84 -16.62 6.93
N ILE A 593 -4.70 -17.51 7.44
CA ILE A 593 -6.04 -17.78 6.90
C ILE A 593 -7.07 -17.57 8.00
N LEU A 594 -8.04 -16.70 7.73
CA LEU A 594 -9.27 -16.61 8.51
C LEU A 594 -10.29 -17.60 7.91
N ASP A 595 -10.70 -18.59 8.69
CA ASP A 595 -11.74 -19.57 8.36
C ASP A 595 -13.01 -19.27 9.16
N THR A 596 -14.03 -18.69 8.52
CA THR A 596 -15.29 -18.34 9.19
C THR A 596 -16.16 -19.54 9.53
N GLY A 597 -15.93 -20.69 8.86
CA GLY A 597 -16.63 -21.94 9.16
C GLY A 597 -16.29 -22.49 10.54
N ASN A 598 -15.03 -22.34 10.95
CA ASN A 598 -14.52 -22.75 12.25
C ASN A 598 -14.39 -21.58 13.25
N GLY A 599 -14.45 -20.33 12.76
CA GLY A 599 -14.19 -19.14 13.55
C GLY A 599 -12.73 -19.03 13.99
N THR A 600 -11.79 -19.48 13.15
CA THR A 600 -10.37 -19.52 13.52
C THR A 600 -9.51 -18.71 12.56
N ILE A 601 -8.38 -18.22 13.09
CA ILE A 601 -7.24 -17.77 12.28
C ILE A 601 -6.11 -18.78 12.47
N SER A 602 -5.63 -19.32 11.35
CA SER A 602 -4.48 -20.23 11.33
C SER A 602 -3.33 -19.58 10.58
N SER A 603 -2.14 -19.58 11.18
CA SER A 603 -0.90 -19.10 10.56
C SER A 603 -0.03 -20.27 10.12
N TYR A 604 0.55 -20.13 8.92
CA TYR A 604 1.34 -21.15 8.25
C TYR A 604 2.70 -20.61 7.89
N TYR A 605 3.75 -21.44 7.98
CA TYR A 605 5.08 -21.09 7.47
C TYR A 605 5.60 -22.11 6.45
N PHE A 606 6.48 -21.65 5.58
CA PHE A 606 7.26 -22.45 4.66
C PHE A 606 8.73 -22.04 4.70
N ASP A 607 9.63 -23.02 4.86
CA ASP A 607 11.09 -22.79 4.83
C ASP A 607 11.61 -22.93 3.39
N THR A 608 11.98 -21.81 2.78
CA THR A 608 12.47 -21.78 1.40
C THR A 608 13.81 -22.49 1.19
N ARG A 609 14.56 -22.79 2.27
CA ARG A 609 15.79 -23.59 2.22
C ARG A 609 15.51 -25.07 2.01
N LEU A 610 14.28 -25.50 2.30
CA LEU A 610 13.81 -26.88 2.25
C LEU A 610 12.64 -27.01 1.26
N PRO A 611 12.91 -26.89 -0.05
CA PRO A 611 11.84 -26.75 -1.06
C PRO A 611 10.92 -27.98 -1.18
N GLY A 612 11.35 -29.13 -0.71
CA GLY A 612 10.54 -30.36 -0.65
C GLY A 612 9.80 -30.55 0.68
N SER A 613 9.86 -29.60 1.61
CA SER A 613 9.10 -29.66 2.87
C SER A 613 7.64 -29.30 2.64
N GLU A 614 6.79 -29.76 3.55
CA GLU A 614 5.41 -29.33 3.62
C GLU A 614 5.29 -27.94 4.25
N VAL A 615 4.20 -27.23 3.95
CA VAL A 615 3.78 -26.04 4.68
C VAL A 615 3.28 -26.47 6.07
N VAL A 616 3.70 -25.79 7.12
CA VAL A 616 3.39 -26.15 8.50
C VAL A 616 2.47 -25.11 9.12
N LYS A 617 1.31 -25.55 9.64
CA LYS A 617 0.49 -24.71 10.51
C LYS A 617 1.19 -24.62 11.87
N PHE A 618 1.54 -23.40 12.30
CA PHE A 618 2.35 -23.20 13.50
C PHE A 618 1.61 -22.45 14.61
N ASP A 619 0.53 -21.74 14.27
CA ASP A 619 -0.34 -21.07 15.24
C ASP A 619 -1.80 -21.14 14.80
N GLU A 620 -2.70 -21.15 15.79
CA GLU A 620 -4.15 -21.07 15.56
C GLU A 620 -4.83 -20.47 16.80
N PHE A 621 -5.76 -19.57 16.55
CA PHE A 621 -6.59 -19.01 17.60
C PHE A 621 -8.02 -18.77 17.09
N ARG A 622 -8.98 -18.60 18.01
CA ARG A 622 -10.39 -18.37 17.69
C ARG A 622 -10.74 -16.90 17.76
N LEU A 623 -11.56 -16.44 16.82
CA LEU A 623 -12.23 -15.15 16.88
C LEU A 623 -13.62 -15.30 17.49
N GLY A 624 -14.03 -14.28 18.27
CA GLY A 624 -15.39 -14.19 18.78
C GLY A 624 -15.76 -15.33 19.71
N GLY A 625 -15.57 -15.15 20.96
CA GLY A 625 -16.06 -16.00 22.03
C GLY A 625 -17.26 -15.41 22.74
N GLY A 626 -18.17 -14.77 22.02
CA GLY A 626 -19.40 -14.24 22.59
C GLY A 626 -20.54 -15.22 22.51
#